data_ec81034942aac26c040220cab3805376
#
_entry.id   ec81034942aac26c040220cab3805376
#
_cell.length_a   1.000
_cell.length_b   1.000
_cell.length_c   1.000
_cell.angle_alpha   90.00
_cell.angle_beta   90.00
_cell.angle_gamma   90.00
#
_symmetry.space_group_name_H-M   'P 1'
#
loop_
_entity.id
_entity.type
_entity.pdbx_description
1 polymer ?
#
loop_
_entity_poly.entity_id
_entity_poly.type
_entity_poly.pdbx_seq_one_letter_code
_entity_poly.pdbx_strand_id
1 'polypeptide(L)'
;MLNEIKRKNVLKIIFEKLRMKKILNLLKYNKRLLDKLKININDYKDYLVLKQLNDKFSLNIDNTKIQSLDIGNNFLGNEILIYLNKIKFTNLKELNISSNEISDIKELTNNNFAKLEFLDLGDNFISNINVLAQLNMKNLKILHLEENNISNITIFEKVDFNNLEGLILFSNKIRNVNVFEKVKFANLKYLDLSFNQIFDISVLEKVNFKKLEELYLSSNKISDISVLENVKFEKLKELNLEENEISDISVLGKVKFDKLEVLFLNYNQIKDINVLEKVNFQELKYLNLNNNKISDINVFDKVEFKKLKNLYLEKNEIKFDENSLILGNIKNKITCFYY
;
A
#
# COMPACT_ATOMS: atom_id res chain seq x y z
N MET A 1 -26.16 -23.38 34.72
CA MET A 1 -26.02 -22.89 33.31
C MET A 1 -27.26 -22.14 32.81
N LEU A 2 -28.45 -22.74 32.72
CA LEU A 2 -29.70 -22.06 32.26
C LEU A 2 -30.12 -20.83 33.12
N ASN A 3 -29.93 -20.88 34.43
CA ASN A 3 -30.19 -19.75 35.33
C ASN A 3 -29.18 -18.59 35.20
N GLU A 4 -27.96 -18.84 34.80
CA GLU A 4 -26.99 -17.82 34.53
C GLU A 4 -27.22 -17.09 33.19
N ILE A 5 -27.71 -17.85 32.18
CA ILE A 5 -28.08 -17.31 30.86
C ILE A 5 -29.30 -16.43 30.99
N LYS A 6 -30.32 -16.85 31.74
CA LYS A 6 -31.53 -16.04 32.01
C LYS A 6 -31.22 -14.76 32.78
N ARG A 7 -30.32 -14.81 33.76
CA ARG A 7 -29.88 -13.61 34.50
C ARG A 7 -29.07 -12.61 33.67
N LYS A 8 -28.18 -13.09 32.80
CA LYS A 8 -27.46 -12.25 31.85
C LYS A 8 -28.40 -11.51 30.88
N ASN A 9 -29.40 -12.21 30.35
CA ASN A 9 -30.39 -11.63 29.42
C ASN A 9 -31.29 -10.60 30.10
N VAL A 10 -31.76 -10.85 31.33
CA VAL A 10 -32.54 -9.87 32.09
C VAL A 10 -31.77 -8.61 32.41
N LEU A 11 -30.49 -8.75 32.74
CA LEU A 11 -29.62 -7.58 32.98
C LEU A 11 -29.31 -6.82 31.71
N LYS A 12 -29.13 -7.50 30.61
CA LYS A 12 -28.98 -6.84 29.29
C LYS A 12 -30.20 -5.98 28.99
N ILE A 13 -31.43 -6.50 29.22
CA ILE A 13 -32.69 -5.77 29.02
C ILE A 13 -32.84 -4.59 30.01
N ILE A 14 -32.44 -4.75 31.25
CA ILE A 14 -32.50 -3.68 32.25
C ILE A 14 -31.50 -2.55 31.87
N PHE A 15 -30.28 -2.91 31.43
CA PHE A 15 -29.30 -1.95 31.02
C PHE A 15 -29.66 -1.23 29.70
N GLU A 16 -30.33 -1.90 28.78
CA GLU A 16 -30.84 -1.29 27.55
C GLU A 16 -31.95 -0.23 27.80
N LYS A 17 -32.68 -0.35 28.89
CA LYS A 17 -33.75 0.60 29.25
C LYS A 17 -33.34 1.74 30.17
N LEU A 18 -32.14 1.68 30.76
CA LEU A 18 -31.67 2.73 31.67
C LEU A 18 -30.79 3.73 30.92
N ARG A 19 -30.92 5.02 31.25
CA ARG A 19 -29.98 6.04 30.72
C ARG A 19 -28.56 5.78 31.23
N MET A 20 -27.58 5.88 30.36
CA MET A 20 -26.15 5.57 30.58
C MET A 20 -25.62 6.07 31.91
N LYS A 21 -25.91 7.32 32.29
CA LYS A 21 -25.47 7.95 33.55
C LYS A 21 -25.97 7.18 34.78
N LYS A 22 -27.19 6.65 34.75
CA LYS A 22 -27.76 5.86 35.88
C LYS A 22 -27.11 4.47 35.97
N ILE A 23 -26.80 3.86 34.84
CA ILE A 23 -26.12 2.55 34.80
C ILE A 23 -24.70 2.65 35.33
N LEU A 24 -23.91 3.62 34.86
CA LEU A 24 -22.56 3.87 35.35
C LEU A 24 -22.51 4.14 36.84
N ASN A 25 -23.49 4.89 37.39
CA ASN A 25 -23.60 5.11 38.83
C ASN A 25 -23.92 3.83 39.59
N LEU A 26 -24.87 3.01 39.12
CA LEU A 26 -25.21 1.72 39.72
C LEU A 26 -24.00 0.78 39.76
N LEU A 27 -23.25 0.70 38.68
CA LEU A 27 -22.06 -0.14 38.56
C LEU A 27 -20.91 0.37 39.43
N LYS A 28 -20.73 1.70 39.53
CA LYS A 28 -19.65 2.32 40.30
C LYS A 28 -19.81 2.09 41.82
N TYR A 29 -21.03 2.01 42.33
CA TYR A 29 -21.30 1.89 43.75
C TYR A 29 -21.68 0.49 44.22
N ASN A 30 -21.79 -0.51 43.30
CA ASN A 30 -22.20 -1.85 43.68
C ASN A 30 -21.21 -2.92 43.22
N LYS A 31 -20.05 -2.94 43.87
CA LYS A 31 -18.99 -3.90 43.59
C LYS A 31 -19.45 -5.39 43.68
N ARG A 32 -20.34 -5.68 44.68
CA ARG A 32 -20.94 -7.03 44.83
C ARG A 32 -21.80 -7.45 43.62
N LEU A 33 -22.46 -6.50 42.96
CA LEU A 33 -23.27 -6.76 41.77
C LEU A 33 -22.37 -7.09 40.57
N LEU A 34 -21.27 -6.33 40.40
CA LEU A 34 -20.27 -6.60 39.35
C LEU A 34 -19.62 -7.98 39.50
N ASP A 35 -19.22 -8.33 40.73
CA ASP A 35 -18.59 -9.63 41.04
C ASP A 35 -19.57 -10.79 40.80
N LYS A 36 -20.84 -10.66 41.24
CA LYS A 36 -21.89 -11.66 40.97
C LYS A 36 -22.18 -11.85 39.48
N LEU A 37 -22.04 -10.79 38.68
CA LEU A 37 -22.31 -10.80 37.25
C LEU A 37 -21.10 -11.14 36.40
N LYS A 38 -19.91 -11.21 37.03
CA LYS A 38 -18.62 -11.33 36.33
C LYS A 38 -18.46 -10.30 35.23
N ILE A 39 -18.94 -9.07 35.44
CA ILE A 39 -18.85 -7.95 34.50
C ILE A 39 -17.70 -7.07 34.93
N ASN A 40 -16.74 -6.85 34.04
CA ASN A 40 -15.74 -5.80 34.18
C ASN A 40 -16.37 -4.46 33.76
N ILE A 41 -16.23 -3.43 34.57
CA ILE A 41 -16.81 -2.10 34.30
C ILE A 41 -16.25 -1.48 32.99
N ASN A 42 -15.00 -1.82 32.64
CA ASN A 42 -14.39 -1.37 31.40
C ASN A 42 -15.01 -2.07 30.19
N ASP A 43 -15.22 -3.40 30.24
CA ASP A 43 -15.89 -4.16 29.18
C ASP A 43 -17.31 -3.60 28.92
N TYR A 44 -17.98 -3.14 29.98
CA TYR A 44 -19.31 -2.54 29.83
C TYR A 44 -19.25 -1.11 29.22
N LYS A 45 -18.26 -0.31 29.58
CA LYS A 45 -18.03 1.00 28.94
C LYS A 45 -17.75 0.84 27.45
N ASP A 46 -16.88 -0.09 27.12
CA ASP A 46 -16.54 -0.41 25.73
C ASP A 46 -17.77 -0.87 24.94
N TYR A 47 -18.61 -1.72 25.56
CA TYR A 47 -19.88 -2.14 24.96
C TYR A 47 -20.82 -0.95 24.68
N LEU A 48 -20.92 0.00 25.60
CA LEU A 48 -21.80 1.17 25.40
C LEU A 48 -21.32 2.08 24.29
N VAL A 49 -20.00 2.30 24.19
CA VAL A 49 -19.42 3.09 23.11
C VAL A 49 -19.62 2.36 21.78
N LEU A 50 -19.42 1.04 21.76
CA LEU A 50 -19.62 0.20 20.58
C LEU A 50 -21.09 0.25 20.12
N LYS A 51 -22.03 0.19 21.07
CA LYS A 51 -23.46 0.32 20.75
C LYS A 51 -23.78 1.69 20.14
N GLN A 52 -23.24 2.79 20.71
CA GLN A 52 -23.43 4.11 20.14
C GLN A 52 -22.84 4.23 18.72
N LEU A 53 -21.67 3.65 18.50
CA LEU A 53 -21.02 3.59 17.19
C LEU A 53 -21.90 2.84 16.20
N ASN A 54 -22.36 1.63 16.55
CA ASN A 54 -23.24 0.83 15.72
C ASN A 54 -24.58 1.54 15.40
N ASP A 55 -25.23 2.12 16.44
CA ASP A 55 -26.50 2.83 16.27
C ASP A 55 -26.32 4.09 15.39
N LYS A 56 -25.21 4.81 15.52
CA LYS A 56 -24.99 6.05 14.79
C LYS A 56 -24.61 5.81 13.32
N PHE A 57 -23.76 4.85 13.06
CA PHE A 57 -23.19 4.59 11.74
C PHE A 57 -23.79 3.36 11.06
N SER A 58 -24.85 2.78 11.61
CA SER A 58 -25.52 1.57 11.10
C SER A 58 -24.54 0.38 10.93
N LEU A 59 -23.54 0.31 11.80
CA LEU A 59 -22.56 -0.76 11.80
C LEU A 59 -23.05 -1.95 12.64
N ASN A 60 -22.41 -3.10 12.46
CA ASN A 60 -22.74 -4.32 13.21
C ASN A 60 -21.48 -4.96 13.81
N ILE A 61 -20.84 -4.23 14.72
CA ILE A 61 -19.63 -4.70 15.40
C ILE A 61 -20.04 -5.37 16.70
N ASP A 62 -19.79 -6.68 16.80
CA ASP A 62 -20.29 -7.52 17.91
C ASP A 62 -19.56 -7.29 19.23
N ASN A 63 -18.23 -7.07 19.20
CA ASN A 63 -17.42 -6.94 20.41
C ASN A 63 -16.05 -6.28 20.14
N THR A 64 -15.35 -5.91 21.20
CA THR A 64 -14.05 -5.22 21.15
C THR A 64 -12.83 -6.17 21.05
N LYS A 65 -13.04 -7.48 21.04
CA LYS A 65 -11.98 -8.51 20.98
C LYS A 65 -11.77 -9.04 19.55
N ILE A 66 -12.38 -8.40 18.57
CA ILE A 66 -12.21 -8.73 17.14
C ILE A 66 -10.76 -8.59 16.72
N GLN A 67 -10.37 -9.38 15.73
CA GLN A 67 -9.05 -9.31 15.11
C GLN A 67 -9.05 -8.47 13.84
N SER A 68 -10.17 -8.37 13.16
CA SER A 68 -10.35 -7.57 11.95
C SER A 68 -11.56 -6.66 12.12
N LEU A 69 -11.40 -5.40 11.74
CA LEU A 69 -12.46 -4.40 11.64
C LEU A 69 -12.41 -3.79 10.26
N ASP A 70 -13.43 -4.09 9.47
CA ASP A 70 -13.65 -3.49 8.17
C ASP A 70 -14.90 -2.60 8.23
N ILE A 71 -14.69 -1.32 8.05
CA ILE A 71 -15.70 -0.28 7.97
C ILE A 71 -15.42 0.66 6.78
N GLY A 72 -14.75 0.15 5.76
CA GLY A 72 -14.55 0.86 4.50
C GLY A 72 -15.85 1.14 3.75
N ASN A 73 -15.81 2.11 2.83
CA ASN A 73 -16.93 2.46 1.94
C ASN A 73 -18.24 2.86 2.65
N ASN A 74 -18.17 3.61 3.74
CA ASN A 74 -19.34 3.97 4.53
C ASN A 74 -19.56 5.48 4.68
N PHE A 75 -18.74 6.34 4.07
CA PHE A 75 -18.84 7.81 4.12
C PHE A 75 -18.92 8.37 5.55
N LEU A 76 -18.14 7.80 6.47
CA LEU A 76 -18.26 8.06 7.91
C LEU A 76 -17.62 9.38 8.36
N GLY A 77 -16.76 9.97 7.55
CA GLY A 77 -16.02 11.19 7.85
C GLY A 77 -15.08 11.05 9.06
N ASN A 78 -14.49 12.15 9.48
CA ASN A 78 -13.59 12.17 10.64
C ASN A 78 -14.25 11.70 11.94
N GLU A 79 -15.58 11.78 12.03
CA GLU A 79 -16.29 11.48 13.27
C GLU A 79 -16.14 10.03 13.72
N ILE A 80 -16.00 9.09 12.78
CA ILE A 80 -15.80 7.66 13.12
C ILE A 80 -14.57 7.47 14.01
N LEU A 81 -13.50 8.24 13.78
CA LEU A 81 -12.25 8.12 14.51
C LEU A 81 -12.41 8.52 15.98
N ILE A 82 -13.31 9.47 16.30
CA ILE A 82 -13.63 9.87 17.66
C ILE A 82 -14.26 8.70 18.44
N TYR A 83 -15.08 7.88 17.78
CA TYR A 83 -15.67 6.71 18.40
C TYR A 83 -14.67 5.55 18.50
N LEU A 84 -13.91 5.28 17.45
CA LEU A 84 -12.87 4.25 17.47
C LEU A 84 -11.84 4.54 18.57
N ASN A 85 -11.51 5.81 18.78
CA ASN A 85 -10.58 6.25 19.81
C ASN A 85 -11.05 5.97 21.26
N LYS A 86 -12.35 5.87 21.49
CA LYS A 86 -12.95 5.54 22.79
C LYS A 86 -13.00 4.04 23.06
N ILE A 87 -12.79 3.21 22.06
CA ILE A 87 -12.87 1.74 22.14
C ILE A 87 -11.47 1.16 22.25
N LYS A 88 -11.25 0.26 23.20
CA LYS A 88 -9.97 -0.46 23.34
C LYS A 88 -10.02 -1.80 22.59
N PHE A 89 -9.59 -1.80 21.35
CA PHE A 89 -9.41 -3.03 20.60
C PHE A 89 -8.12 -3.75 21.02
N THR A 90 -8.24 -4.79 21.86
CA THR A 90 -7.05 -5.47 22.43
C THR A 90 -6.41 -6.51 21.51
N ASN A 91 -7.11 -6.93 20.47
CA ASN A 91 -6.69 -8.01 19.57
C ASN A 91 -6.69 -7.61 18.09
N LEU A 92 -6.92 -6.35 17.76
CA LEU A 92 -7.05 -5.88 16.39
C LEU A 92 -5.73 -6.08 15.65
N LYS A 93 -5.80 -6.81 14.55
CA LYS A 93 -4.70 -7.06 13.61
C LYS A 93 -4.91 -6.36 12.29
N GLU A 94 -6.17 -6.17 11.90
CA GLU A 94 -6.56 -5.58 10.64
C GLU A 94 -7.57 -4.46 10.88
N LEU A 95 -7.29 -3.29 10.34
CA LEU A 95 -8.18 -2.14 10.36
C LEU A 95 -8.30 -1.58 8.95
N ASN A 96 -9.49 -1.68 8.38
CA ASN A 96 -9.86 -1.03 7.13
C ASN A 96 -10.87 0.09 7.43
N ILE A 97 -10.46 1.34 7.12
CA ILE A 97 -11.29 2.55 7.16
C ILE A 97 -11.14 3.35 5.87
N SER A 98 -10.85 2.66 4.76
CA SER A 98 -10.75 3.26 3.43
C SER A 98 -12.10 3.79 2.94
N SER A 99 -12.08 4.71 1.97
CA SER A 99 -13.28 5.27 1.31
C SER A 99 -14.31 5.83 2.31
N ASN A 100 -13.83 6.69 3.23
CA ASN A 100 -14.67 7.20 4.32
C ASN A 100 -14.69 8.74 4.43
N GLU A 101 -14.16 9.48 3.46
CA GLU A 101 -14.08 10.95 3.48
C GLU A 101 -13.28 11.49 4.68
N ILE A 102 -12.33 10.72 5.20
CA ILE A 102 -11.49 11.10 6.33
C ILE A 102 -10.40 12.07 5.86
N SER A 103 -10.28 13.22 6.51
CA SER A 103 -9.24 14.22 6.21
C SER A 103 -8.21 14.41 7.33
N ASP A 104 -8.55 14.06 8.56
CA ASP A 104 -7.69 14.20 9.73
C ASP A 104 -7.70 12.92 10.57
N ILE A 105 -6.54 12.30 10.74
CA ILE A 105 -6.37 11.02 11.46
C ILE A 105 -5.76 11.19 12.86
N LYS A 106 -5.71 12.42 13.40
CA LYS A 106 -5.12 12.68 14.74
C LYS A 106 -5.80 11.90 15.86
N GLU A 107 -7.08 11.61 15.74
CA GLU A 107 -7.84 10.87 16.74
C GLU A 107 -7.42 9.40 16.88
N LEU A 108 -6.59 8.87 15.98
CA LEU A 108 -6.06 7.51 16.12
C LEU A 108 -5.04 7.36 17.28
N THR A 109 -4.52 8.45 17.85
CA THR A 109 -3.41 8.46 18.82
C THR A 109 -3.67 7.70 20.11
N ASN A 110 -4.92 7.61 20.57
CA ASN A 110 -5.24 6.97 21.83
C ASN A 110 -5.46 5.45 21.74
N ASN A 111 -5.38 4.90 20.54
CA ASN A 111 -5.52 3.45 20.31
C ASN A 111 -4.18 2.72 20.48
N ASN A 112 -4.25 1.54 21.08
CA ASN A 112 -3.10 0.65 21.12
C ASN A 112 -3.14 -0.30 19.94
N PHE A 113 -2.43 0.04 18.87
CA PHE A 113 -2.30 -0.75 17.66
C PHE A 113 -1.11 -1.73 17.68
N ALA A 114 -0.62 -2.11 18.86
CA ALA A 114 0.58 -2.93 18.99
C ALA A 114 0.49 -4.30 18.27
N LYS A 115 -0.71 -4.80 18.01
CA LYS A 115 -0.95 -6.05 17.28
C LYS A 115 -1.34 -5.84 15.83
N LEU A 116 -1.46 -4.58 15.39
CA LEU A 116 -1.92 -4.28 14.03
C LEU A 116 -0.88 -4.74 13.00
N GLU A 117 -1.33 -5.54 12.06
CA GLU A 117 -0.54 -6.08 10.96
C GLU A 117 -0.93 -5.44 9.61
N PHE A 118 -2.18 -4.98 9.49
CA PHE A 118 -2.74 -4.36 8.30
C PHE A 118 -3.51 -3.09 8.66
N LEU A 119 -3.19 -1.98 8.00
CA LEU A 119 -3.90 -0.70 8.12
C LEU A 119 -4.22 -0.17 6.73
N ASP A 120 -5.51 0.01 6.47
CA ASP A 120 -6.01 0.62 5.24
C ASP A 120 -6.67 1.96 5.54
N LEU A 121 -6.09 3.01 4.99
CA LEU A 121 -6.50 4.41 5.02
C LEU A 121 -6.71 4.96 3.60
N GLY A 122 -6.73 4.08 2.58
CA GLY A 122 -6.86 4.44 1.18
C GLY A 122 -8.17 5.14 0.85
N ASP A 123 -8.22 5.82 -0.29
CA ASP A 123 -9.40 6.53 -0.80
C ASP A 123 -10.07 7.41 0.29
N ASN A 124 -9.29 8.37 0.77
CA ASN A 124 -9.73 9.36 1.76
C ASN A 124 -9.22 10.75 1.35
N PHE A 125 -9.35 11.75 2.20
CA PHE A 125 -8.86 13.11 1.95
C PHE A 125 -7.66 13.47 2.84
N ILE A 126 -6.89 12.47 3.28
CA ILE A 126 -5.80 12.64 4.23
C ILE A 126 -4.63 13.39 3.57
N SER A 127 -4.17 14.46 4.19
CA SER A 127 -2.99 15.20 3.75
C SER A 127 -1.85 15.13 4.76
N ASN A 128 -2.17 14.97 6.04
CA ASN A 128 -1.20 14.94 7.12
C ASN A 128 -1.20 13.57 7.82
N ILE A 129 -0.06 12.87 7.71
CA ILE A 129 0.16 11.55 8.30
C ILE A 129 1.14 11.58 9.49
N ASN A 130 1.45 12.76 10.04
CA ASN A 130 2.42 12.89 11.13
C ASN A 130 2.04 12.10 12.39
N VAL A 131 0.77 11.84 12.59
CA VAL A 131 0.27 11.03 13.69
C VAL A 131 0.82 9.60 13.69
N LEU A 132 1.19 9.06 12.54
CA LEU A 132 1.72 7.69 12.43
C LEU A 132 2.95 7.45 13.32
N ALA A 133 3.76 8.48 13.58
CA ALA A 133 4.91 8.37 14.50
C ALA A 133 4.52 8.23 15.97
N GLN A 134 3.27 8.54 16.32
CA GLN A 134 2.77 8.42 17.69
C GLN A 134 2.06 7.08 17.93
N LEU A 135 1.79 6.33 16.86
CA LEU A 135 1.09 5.06 16.91
C LEU A 135 2.08 3.92 17.17
N ASN A 136 1.75 3.04 18.11
CA ASN A 136 2.53 1.85 18.38
C ASN A 136 2.12 0.71 17.41
N MET A 137 2.70 0.71 16.20
CA MET A 137 2.37 -0.25 15.12
C MET A 137 3.58 -1.10 14.73
N LYS A 138 4.35 -1.61 15.69
CA LYS A 138 5.58 -2.37 15.44
C LYS A 138 5.40 -3.66 14.62
N ASN A 139 4.18 -4.20 14.60
CA ASN A 139 3.86 -5.41 13.87
C ASN A 139 3.26 -5.14 12.49
N LEU A 140 3.15 -3.86 12.08
CA LEU A 140 2.55 -3.50 10.81
C LEU A 140 3.34 -4.09 9.64
N LYS A 141 2.62 -4.79 8.77
CA LYS A 141 3.15 -5.44 7.57
C LYS A 141 2.72 -4.73 6.30
N ILE A 142 1.48 -4.24 6.27
CA ILE A 142 0.90 -3.60 5.09
C ILE A 142 0.26 -2.28 5.51
N LEU A 143 0.61 -1.21 4.80
CA LEU A 143 0.04 0.13 4.97
C LEU A 143 -0.48 0.64 3.64
N HIS A 144 -1.80 0.83 3.56
CA HIS A 144 -2.50 1.46 2.46
C HIS A 144 -2.75 2.94 2.77
N LEU A 145 -2.31 3.81 1.90
CA LEU A 145 -2.47 5.25 1.93
C LEU A 145 -2.78 5.83 0.54
N GLU A 146 -3.10 4.95 -0.40
CA GLU A 146 -3.41 5.35 -1.78
C GLU A 146 -4.63 6.27 -1.85
N GLU A 147 -4.76 6.96 -2.99
CA GLU A 147 -5.90 7.86 -3.28
C GLU A 147 -6.20 8.85 -2.15
N ASN A 148 -5.15 9.60 -1.76
CA ASN A 148 -5.22 10.61 -0.72
C ASN A 148 -4.62 11.95 -1.20
N ASN A 149 -4.45 12.91 -0.31
CA ASN A 149 -3.86 14.22 -0.60
C ASN A 149 -2.44 14.38 -0.01
N ILE A 150 -1.71 13.27 0.19
CA ILE A 150 -0.43 13.25 0.87
C ILE A 150 0.65 13.83 -0.05
N SER A 151 1.35 14.85 0.42
CA SER A 151 2.52 15.42 -0.27
C SER A 151 3.81 15.29 0.53
N ASN A 152 3.71 15.17 1.85
CA ASN A 152 4.86 15.07 2.75
C ASN A 152 4.87 13.71 3.47
N ILE A 153 5.91 12.93 3.19
CA ILE A 153 6.13 11.60 3.76
C ILE A 153 7.36 11.53 4.68
N THR A 154 7.91 12.69 5.09
CA THR A 154 9.10 12.75 5.97
C THR A 154 8.89 12.06 7.31
N ILE A 155 7.64 11.87 7.72
CA ILE A 155 7.29 11.16 8.95
C ILE A 155 7.81 9.72 8.97
N PHE A 156 7.99 9.08 7.82
CA PHE A 156 8.49 7.71 7.74
C PHE A 156 9.91 7.54 8.30
N GLU A 157 10.68 8.61 8.45
CA GLU A 157 11.97 8.58 9.19
C GLU A 157 11.78 8.27 10.69
N LYS A 158 10.60 8.61 11.25
CA LYS A 158 10.32 8.55 12.69
C LYS A 158 9.47 7.35 13.12
N VAL A 159 8.92 6.61 12.17
CA VAL A 159 8.08 5.44 12.47
C VAL A 159 8.92 4.18 12.68
N ASP A 160 8.44 3.28 13.55
CA ASP A 160 9.07 1.99 13.80
C ASP A 160 8.33 0.86 13.05
N PHE A 161 8.45 0.87 11.71
CA PHE A 161 7.80 -0.09 10.82
C PHE A 161 8.77 -1.18 10.34
N ASN A 162 9.53 -1.77 11.25
CA ASN A 162 10.56 -2.75 10.92
C ASN A 162 10.02 -4.02 10.24
N ASN A 163 8.73 -4.30 10.40
CA ASN A 163 8.07 -5.46 9.79
C ASN A 163 7.30 -5.13 8.51
N LEU A 164 7.37 -3.87 8.03
CA LEU A 164 6.62 -3.45 6.85
C LEU A 164 7.09 -4.21 5.61
N GLU A 165 6.15 -4.87 4.96
CA GLU A 165 6.33 -5.65 3.74
C GLU A 165 5.73 -4.95 2.52
N GLY A 166 4.64 -4.20 2.71
CA GLY A 166 3.96 -3.43 1.66
C GLY A 166 3.66 -2.01 2.08
N LEU A 167 4.01 -1.05 1.21
CA LEU A 167 3.68 0.37 1.34
C LEU A 167 3.05 0.85 0.04
N ILE A 168 1.78 1.23 0.12
CA ILE A 168 0.99 1.68 -1.01
C ILE A 168 0.69 3.17 -0.85
N LEU A 169 1.24 3.98 -1.74
CA LEU A 169 1.13 5.45 -1.78
C LEU A 169 0.65 5.96 -3.15
N PHE A 170 0.13 5.07 -3.95
CA PHE A 170 -0.42 5.32 -5.27
C PHE A 170 -1.45 6.47 -5.23
N SER A 171 -1.50 7.29 -6.29
CA SER A 171 -2.47 8.40 -6.42
C SER A 171 -2.46 9.37 -5.22
N ASN A 172 -1.32 10.03 -5.05
CA ASN A 172 -1.11 11.08 -4.04
C ASN A 172 -0.46 12.33 -4.68
N LYS A 173 0.11 13.21 -3.88
CA LYS A 173 0.75 14.46 -4.33
C LYS A 173 2.24 14.50 -3.98
N ILE A 174 2.88 13.33 -3.89
CA ILE A 174 4.28 13.19 -3.46
C ILE A 174 5.21 13.66 -4.57
N ARG A 175 6.17 14.52 -4.19
CA ARG A 175 7.24 15.00 -5.10
C ARG A 175 8.61 14.55 -4.67
N ASN A 176 8.82 14.44 -3.37
CA ASN A 176 10.12 14.16 -2.77
C ASN A 176 10.08 12.84 -2.00
N VAL A 177 10.97 11.93 -2.36
CA VAL A 177 11.10 10.58 -1.77
C VAL A 177 12.43 10.41 -1.00
N ASN A 178 13.17 11.49 -0.75
CA ASN A 178 14.50 11.44 -0.08
C ASN A 178 14.43 10.85 1.34
N VAL A 179 13.27 10.86 1.98
CA VAL A 179 13.07 10.22 3.28
C VAL A 179 13.42 8.72 3.27
N PHE A 180 13.31 8.05 2.12
CA PHE A 180 13.60 6.62 2.02
C PHE A 180 15.07 6.25 2.31
N GLU A 181 16.00 7.19 2.24
CA GLU A 181 17.39 6.99 2.71
C GLU A 181 17.44 6.66 4.22
N LYS A 182 16.49 7.18 5.00
CA LYS A 182 16.51 7.13 6.48
C LYS A 182 15.52 6.15 7.09
N VAL A 183 14.65 5.56 6.29
CA VAL A 183 13.63 4.63 6.80
C VAL A 183 14.20 3.28 7.17
N LYS A 184 13.54 2.59 8.10
CA LYS A 184 13.91 1.25 8.58
C LYS A 184 13.01 0.15 7.99
N PHE A 185 12.79 0.18 6.67
CA PHE A 185 11.88 -0.75 5.98
C PHE A 185 12.63 -1.97 5.42
N ALA A 186 13.45 -2.63 6.25
CA ALA A 186 14.31 -3.73 5.80
C ALA A 186 13.57 -4.97 5.27
N ASN A 187 12.25 -5.07 5.55
CA ASN A 187 11.41 -6.16 5.09
C ASN A 187 10.53 -5.80 3.88
N LEU A 188 10.65 -4.57 3.36
CA LEU A 188 9.81 -4.09 2.26
C LEU A 188 9.99 -4.95 1.02
N LYS A 189 8.87 -5.46 0.50
CA LYS A 189 8.76 -6.30 -0.71
C LYS A 189 8.01 -5.59 -1.82
N TYR A 190 7.05 -4.77 -1.46
CA TYR A 190 6.15 -4.06 -2.36
C TYR A 190 6.16 -2.57 -2.05
N LEU A 191 6.48 -1.74 -3.05
CA LEU A 191 6.42 -0.27 -2.95
C LEU A 191 5.70 0.28 -4.17
N ASP A 192 4.55 0.92 -3.93
CA ASP A 192 3.80 1.61 -4.97
C ASP A 192 3.78 3.12 -4.72
N LEU A 193 4.39 3.84 -5.63
CA LEU A 193 4.48 5.30 -5.70
C LEU A 193 3.87 5.84 -7.00
N SER A 194 3.10 5.03 -7.71
CA SER A 194 2.49 5.41 -8.98
C SER A 194 1.51 6.58 -8.83
N PHE A 195 1.22 7.29 -9.91
CA PHE A 195 0.29 8.42 -9.93
C PHE A 195 0.63 9.48 -8.88
N ASN A 196 1.90 9.93 -8.88
CA ASN A 196 2.40 10.99 -8.02
C ASN A 196 3.05 12.12 -8.87
N GLN A 197 3.91 12.91 -8.29
CA GLN A 197 4.60 14.02 -8.96
C GLN A 197 6.13 13.90 -8.79
N ILE A 198 6.63 12.66 -8.69
CA ILE A 198 8.04 12.36 -8.44
C ILE A 198 8.82 12.59 -9.74
N PHE A 199 9.94 13.31 -9.64
CA PHE A 199 10.85 13.56 -10.76
C PHE A 199 12.27 13.10 -10.47
N ASP A 200 12.66 13.02 -9.20
CA ASP A 200 14.00 12.60 -8.73
C ASP A 200 13.88 11.33 -7.88
N ILE A 201 14.54 10.28 -8.34
CA ILE A 201 14.62 8.98 -7.67
C ILE A 201 16.08 8.63 -7.27
N SER A 202 16.98 9.60 -7.27
CA SER A 202 18.41 9.40 -6.94
C SER A 202 18.62 8.78 -5.55
N VAL A 203 17.71 9.00 -4.62
CA VAL A 203 17.72 8.38 -3.29
C VAL A 203 17.73 6.85 -3.32
N LEU A 204 17.24 6.22 -4.40
CA LEU A 204 17.13 4.76 -4.48
C LEU A 204 18.49 4.02 -4.38
N GLU A 205 19.60 4.67 -4.70
CA GLU A 205 20.93 4.07 -4.49
C GLU A 205 21.31 3.91 -3.01
N LYS A 206 20.67 4.69 -2.12
CA LYS A 206 20.97 4.75 -0.70
C LYS A 206 20.01 3.94 0.17
N VAL A 207 18.89 3.50 -0.40
CA VAL A 207 17.87 2.75 0.36
C VAL A 207 18.34 1.33 0.68
N ASN A 208 17.86 0.79 1.80
CA ASN A 208 18.14 -0.58 2.22
C ASN A 208 16.92 -1.49 1.99
N PHE A 209 16.47 -1.60 0.73
CA PHE A 209 15.30 -2.41 0.34
C PHE A 209 15.71 -3.75 -0.27
N LYS A 210 16.57 -4.51 0.42
CA LYS A 210 17.13 -5.79 -0.08
C LYS A 210 16.09 -6.88 -0.38
N LYS A 211 14.87 -6.74 0.14
CA LYS A 211 13.78 -7.69 -0.09
C LYS A 211 12.77 -7.21 -1.11
N LEU A 212 13.00 -6.04 -1.72
CA LEU A 212 12.07 -5.46 -2.68
C LEU A 212 11.91 -6.40 -3.89
N GLU A 213 10.67 -6.78 -4.14
CA GLU A 213 10.26 -7.65 -5.24
C GLU A 213 9.51 -6.87 -6.32
N GLU A 214 8.77 -5.84 -5.92
CA GLU A 214 7.92 -5.06 -6.82
C GLU A 214 8.07 -3.57 -6.53
N LEU A 215 8.38 -2.79 -7.57
CA LEU A 215 8.53 -1.34 -7.53
C LEU A 215 7.69 -0.70 -8.62
N TYR A 216 6.68 0.08 -8.21
CA TYR A 216 5.80 0.82 -9.09
C TYR A 216 6.05 2.32 -8.98
N LEU A 217 6.40 2.93 -10.11
CA LEU A 217 6.72 4.34 -10.27
C LEU A 217 5.96 4.94 -11.48
N SER A 218 4.92 4.27 -11.96
CA SER A 218 4.17 4.72 -13.14
C SER A 218 3.48 6.07 -12.92
N SER A 219 3.17 6.75 -14.02
CA SER A 219 2.46 8.04 -14.01
C SER A 219 3.08 9.06 -13.05
N ASN A 220 4.37 9.32 -13.28
CA ASN A 220 5.18 10.30 -12.57
C ASN A 220 5.87 11.26 -13.57
N LYS A 221 6.94 11.95 -13.19
CA LYS A 221 7.72 12.88 -14.03
C LYS A 221 9.18 12.48 -14.09
N ILE A 222 9.47 11.18 -14.01
CA ILE A 222 10.83 10.66 -13.97
C ILE A 222 11.42 10.70 -15.38
N SER A 223 12.56 11.37 -15.54
CA SER A 223 13.31 11.41 -16.80
C SER A 223 14.65 10.73 -16.70
N ASP A 224 15.29 10.77 -15.53
CA ASP A 224 16.59 10.17 -15.26
C ASP A 224 16.43 8.91 -14.38
N ILE A 225 16.85 7.78 -14.93
CA ILE A 225 16.89 6.48 -14.27
C ILE A 225 18.31 5.94 -14.07
N SER A 226 19.33 6.78 -14.27
CA SER A 226 20.76 6.39 -14.15
C SER A 226 21.09 5.81 -12.79
N VAL A 227 20.40 6.23 -11.74
CA VAL A 227 20.52 5.70 -10.36
C VAL A 227 20.34 4.18 -10.28
N LEU A 228 19.59 3.58 -11.20
CA LEU A 228 19.30 2.13 -11.19
C LEU A 228 20.59 1.28 -11.33
N GLU A 229 21.69 1.82 -11.85
CA GLU A 229 22.99 1.14 -11.87
C GLU A 229 23.50 0.78 -10.46
N ASN A 230 23.17 1.61 -9.46
CA ASN A 230 23.71 1.53 -8.10
C ASN A 230 22.74 0.93 -7.07
N VAL A 231 21.49 0.67 -7.45
CA VAL A 231 20.50 0.13 -6.51
C VAL A 231 20.79 -1.34 -6.15
N LYS A 232 20.40 -1.75 -4.94
CA LYS A 232 20.63 -3.09 -4.40
C LYS A 232 19.32 -3.88 -4.31
N PHE A 233 18.63 -4.00 -5.45
CA PHE A 233 17.33 -4.67 -5.54
C PHE A 233 17.48 -6.10 -6.07
N GLU A 234 18.24 -6.94 -5.35
CA GLU A 234 18.61 -8.31 -5.77
C GLU A 234 17.41 -9.25 -5.96
N LYS A 235 16.24 -8.87 -5.46
CA LYS A 235 15.02 -9.67 -5.54
C LYS A 235 13.95 -9.09 -6.46
N LEU A 236 14.25 -7.99 -7.13
CA LEU A 236 13.28 -7.30 -7.97
C LEU A 236 12.79 -8.20 -9.09
N LYS A 237 11.48 -8.39 -9.15
CA LYS A 237 10.77 -9.18 -10.14
C LYS A 237 9.95 -8.31 -11.09
N GLU A 238 9.42 -7.20 -10.57
CA GLU A 238 8.61 -6.29 -11.35
C GLU A 238 9.08 -4.85 -11.16
N LEU A 239 9.31 -4.16 -12.28
CA LEU A 239 9.61 -2.74 -12.33
C LEU A 239 8.64 -2.06 -13.29
N ASN A 240 7.84 -1.15 -12.75
CA ASN A 240 6.92 -0.36 -13.53
C ASN A 240 7.37 1.12 -13.58
N LEU A 241 7.76 1.55 -14.77
CA LEU A 241 8.15 2.91 -15.14
C LEU A 241 7.24 3.51 -16.22
N GLU A 242 6.06 2.93 -16.42
CA GLU A 242 5.06 3.38 -17.38
C GLU A 242 4.71 4.86 -17.18
N GLU A 243 4.38 5.56 -18.27
CA GLU A 243 3.88 6.94 -18.24
C GLU A 243 4.79 7.89 -17.43
N ASN A 244 6.02 8.03 -17.94
CA ASN A 244 7.05 8.93 -17.40
C ASN A 244 7.68 9.74 -18.55
N GLU A 245 8.79 10.44 -18.28
CA GLU A 245 9.49 11.28 -19.25
C GLU A 245 10.84 10.65 -19.68
N ILE A 246 10.98 9.31 -19.58
CA ILE A 246 12.22 8.59 -19.81
C ILE A 246 12.55 8.53 -21.30
N SER A 247 13.75 8.95 -21.68
CA SER A 247 14.26 8.87 -23.06
C SER A 247 15.51 8.00 -23.18
N ASP A 248 16.33 7.94 -22.15
CA ASP A 248 17.55 7.13 -22.09
C ASP A 248 17.37 5.95 -21.12
N ILE A 249 17.52 4.74 -21.67
CA ILE A 249 17.49 3.49 -20.91
C ILE A 249 18.84 2.75 -20.94
N SER A 250 19.93 3.44 -21.32
CA SER A 250 21.28 2.86 -21.41
C SER A 250 21.76 2.23 -20.11
N VAL A 251 21.29 2.73 -18.96
CA VAL A 251 21.57 2.19 -17.63
C VAL A 251 21.12 0.73 -17.47
N LEU A 252 20.10 0.28 -18.21
CA LEU A 252 19.60 -1.09 -18.10
C LEU A 252 20.67 -2.15 -18.47
N GLY A 253 21.68 -1.78 -19.26
CA GLY A 253 22.83 -2.65 -19.55
C GLY A 253 23.79 -2.87 -18.38
N LYS A 254 23.59 -2.15 -17.26
CA LYS A 254 24.49 -2.18 -16.09
C LYS A 254 23.76 -2.64 -14.81
N VAL A 255 22.43 -2.65 -14.81
CA VAL A 255 21.64 -3.06 -13.64
C VAL A 255 21.80 -4.53 -13.33
N LYS A 256 21.67 -4.90 -12.05
CA LYS A 256 21.76 -6.29 -11.56
C LYS A 256 20.35 -6.80 -11.14
N PHE A 257 19.46 -6.89 -12.12
CA PHE A 257 18.09 -7.35 -11.91
C PHE A 257 17.90 -8.78 -12.43
N ASP A 258 18.70 -9.71 -11.91
CA ASP A 258 18.76 -11.11 -12.39
C ASP A 258 17.42 -11.86 -12.25
N LYS A 259 16.50 -11.34 -11.44
CA LYS A 259 15.18 -11.93 -11.18
C LYS A 259 14.03 -11.17 -11.85
N LEU A 260 14.33 -10.14 -12.66
CA LEU A 260 13.31 -9.33 -13.28
C LEU A 260 12.47 -10.17 -14.26
N GLU A 261 11.18 -10.23 -14.00
CA GLU A 261 10.20 -10.97 -14.79
C GLU A 261 9.32 -10.04 -15.62
N VAL A 262 9.06 -8.83 -15.12
CA VAL A 262 8.13 -7.88 -15.73
C VAL A 262 8.76 -6.49 -15.76
N LEU A 263 8.78 -5.86 -16.94
CA LEU A 263 9.28 -4.51 -17.15
C LEU A 263 8.29 -3.70 -17.99
N PHE A 264 7.74 -2.66 -17.38
CA PHE A 264 6.90 -1.66 -18.06
C PHE A 264 7.71 -0.40 -18.32
N LEU A 265 7.80 -0.02 -19.59
CA LEU A 265 8.44 1.20 -20.09
C LEU A 265 7.55 1.92 -21.11
N ASN A 266 6.29 1.52 -21.21
CA ASN A 266 5.33 2.11 -22.13
C ASN A 266 4.97 3.55 -21.73
N TYR A 267 4.48 4.33 -22.69
CA TYR A 267 4.17 5.76 -22.52
C TYR A 267 5.38 6.57 -22.02
N ASN A 268 6.52 6.44 -22.71
CA ASN A 268 7.74 7.19 -22.46
C ASN A 268 8.25 7.87 -23.74
N GLN A 269 9.48 8.31 -23.78
CA GLN A 269 10.09 8.99 -24.89
C GLN A 269 11.28 8.23 -25.49
N ILE A 270 11.33 6.91 -25.28
CA ILE A 270 12.45 6.03 -25.64
C ILE A 270 12.56 5.94 -27.16
N LYS A 271 13.78 6.15 -27.68
CA LYS A 271 14.10 6.00 -29.10
C LYS A 271 15.08 4.84 -29.35
N ASP A 272 16.11 4.75 -28.54
CA ASP A 272 17.17 3.76 -28.66
C ASP A 272 16.97 2.65 -27.63
N ILE A 273 16.87 1.41 -28.16
CA ILE A 273 16.72 0.19 -27.37
C ILE A 273 17.91 -0.78 -27.57
N ASN A 274 19.01 -0.35 -28.19
CA ASN A 274 20.18 -1.19 -28.43
C ASN A 274 20.82 -1.71 -27.14
N VAL A 275 20.61 -1.02 -26.02
CA VAL A 275 21.04 -1.49 -24.69
C VAL A 275 20.49 -2.87 -24.33
N LEU A 276 19.35 -3.28 -24.90
CA LEU A 276 18.75 -4.60 -24.65
C LEU A 276 19.67 -5.74 -25.05
N GLU A 277 20.65 -5.52 -25.94
CA GLU A 277 21.71 -6.51 -26.26
C GLU A 277 22.63 -6.81 -25.07
N LYS A 278 22.73 -5.88 -24.12
CA LYS A 278 23.65 -5.95 -22.99
C LYS A 278 22.99 -6.31 -21.66
N VAL A 279 21.64 -6.36 -21.61
CA VAL A 279 20.92 -6.64 -20.37
C VAL A 279 21.02 -8.11 -19.98
N ASN A 280 21.08 -8.40 -18.66
CA ASN A 280 21.05 -9.76 -18.13
C ASN A 280 19.67 -10.08 -17.53
N PHE A 281 18.62 -10.02 -18.37
CA PHE A 281 17.25 -10.28 -17.93
C PHE A 281 16.80 -11.71 -18.25
N GLN A 282 17.46 -12.70 -17.64
CA GLN A 282 17.25 -14.12 -17.92
C GLN A 282 15.85 -14.63 -17.53
N GLU A 283 15.19 -13.94 -16.59
CA GLU A 283 13.86 -14.31 -16.11
C GLU A 283 12.74 -13.49 -16.77
N LEU A 284 13.06 -12.53 -17.65
CA LEU A 284 12.08 -11.61 -18.23
C LEU A 284 11.04 -12.36 -19.05
N LYS A 285 9.77 -12.18 -18.69
CA LYS A 285 8.57 -12.80 -19.29
C LYS A 285 7.71 -11.76 -20.02
N TYR A 286 7.75 -10.52 -19.56
CA TYR A 286 6.89 -9.45 -20.05
C TYR A 286 7.70 -8.16 -20.24
N LEU A 287 7.67 -7.61 -21.45
CA LEU A 287 8.30 -6.32 -21.79
C LEU A 287 7.30 -5.45 -22.55
N ASN A 288 6.96 -4.31 -21.98
CA ASN A 288 6.07 -3.36 -22.60
C ASN A 288 6.82 -2.07 -22.97
N LEU A 289 6.91 -1.80 -24.26
CA LEU A 289 7.53 -0.64 -24.89
C LEU A 289 6.53 0.16 -25.74
N ASN A 290 5.22 -0.09 -25.60
CA ASN A 290 4.18 0.64 -26.33
C ASN A 290 4.29 2.15 -26.11
N ASN A 291 3.79 2.93 -27.09
CA ASN A 291 3.72 4.40 -26.95
C ASN A 291 5.08 5.03 -26.61
N ASN A 292 6.10 4.72 -27.41
CA ASN A 292 7.42 5.32 -27.36
C ASN A 292 7.77 5.94 -28.73
N LYS A 293 9.04 6.23 -28.99
CA LYS A 293 9.55 6.80 -30.24
C LYS A 293 10.55 5.86 -30.93
N ILE A 294 10.36 4.53 -30.74
CA ILE A 294 11.28 3.50 -31.24
C ILE A 294 11.04 3.35 -32.74
N SER A 295 12.11 3.44 -33.53
CA SER A 295 12.08 3.18 -34.99
C SER A 295 12.92 2.01 -35.40
N ASP A 296 14.06 1.75 -34.72
CA ASP A 296 14.98 0.64 -34.98
C ASP A 296 14.75 -0.48 -33.95
N ILE A 297 14.47 -1.68 -34.46
CA ILE A 297 14.25 -2.90 -33.68
C ILE A 297 15.25 -4.02 -33.99
N ASN A 298 16.36 -3.69 -34.67
CA ASN A 298 17.41 -4.66 -35.05
C ASN A 298 18.01 -5.39 -33.85
N VAL A 299 17.93 -4.81 -32.66
CA VAL A 299 18.39 -5.44 -31.41
C VAL A 299 17.70 -6.78 -31.14
N PHE A 300 16.47 -6.97 -31.57
CA PHE A 300 15.73 -8.23 -31.35
C PHE A 300 16.22 -9.40 -32.22
N ASP A 301 17.00 -9.16 -33.25
CA ASP A 301 17.71 -10.25 -33.97
C ASP A 301 18.92 -10.77 -33.19
N LYS A 302 19.47 -9.96 -32.29
CA LYS A 302 20.71 -10.25 -31.54
C LYS A 302 20.45 -10.73 -30.12
N VAL A 303 19.34 -10.28 -29.50
CA VAL A 303 19.04 -10.60 -28.12
C VAL A 303 18.17 -11.84 -28.02
N GLU A 304 18.51 -12.73 -27.07
CA GLU A 304 17.68 -13.87 -26.69
C GLU A 304 17.14 -13.72 -25.27
N PHE A 305 15.93 -13.27 -25.17
CA PHE A 305 15.18 -13.35 -23.91
C PHE A 305 14.56 -14.75 -23.79
N LYS A 306 15.24 -15.68 -23.12
CA LYS A 306 14.87 -17.11 -23.07
C LYS A 306 13.46 -17.38 -22.55
N LYS A 307 12.92 -16.48 -21.71
CA LYS A 307 11.62 -16.65 -21.06
C LYS A 307 10.58 -15.62 -21.50
N LEU A 308 10.91 -14.72 -22.43
CA LEU A 308 10.00 -13.68 -22.88
C LEU A 308 8.79 -14.29 -23.59
N LYS A 309 7.61 -13.98 -23.08
CA LYS A 309 6.32 -14.43 -23.61
C LYS A 309 5.54 -13.29 -24.25
N ASN A 310 5.65 -12.10 -23.70
CA ASN A 310 4.88 -10.93 -24.09
C ASN A 310 5.82 -9.78 -24.44
N LEU A 311 5.73 -9.29 -25.66
CA LEU A 311 6.43 -8.10 -26.13
C LEU A 311 5.42 -7.16 -26.79
N TYR A 312 5.39 -5.91 -26.34
CA TYR A 312 4.50 -4.89 -26.84
C TYR A 312 5.32 -3.73 -27.41
N LEU A 313 5.10 -3.40 -28.68
CA LEU A 313 5.78 -2.35 -29.45
C LEU A 313 4.81 -1.43 -30.19
N GLU A 314 3.51 -1.50 -29.90
CA GLU A 314 2.48 -0.70 -30.55
C GLU A 314 2.72 0.80 -30.34
N LYS A 315 2.26 1.60 -31.31
CA LYS A 315 2.34 3.07 -31.25
C LYS A 315 3.80 3.56 -31.05
N ASN A 316 4.70 2.98 -31.83
CA ASN A 316 6.07 3.42 -32.00
C ASN A 316 6.26 3.97 -33.42
N GLU A 317 7.46 4.39 -33.79
CA GLU A 317 7.81 4.91 -35.10
C GLU A 317 8.39 3.81 -36.04
N ILE A 318 8.04 2.54 -35.79
CA ILE A 318 8.54 1.37 -36.52
C ILE A 318 7.94 1.35 -37.92
N LYS A 319 8.80 1.38 -38.94
CA LYS A 319 8.37 1.25 -40.34
C LYS A 319 8.31 -0.21 -40.73
N PHE A 320 7.13 -0.67 -41.17
CA PHE A 320 6.87 -2.05 -41.47
C PHE A 320 7.80 -2.62 -42.59
N ASP A 321 7.94 -1.89 -43.70
CA ASP A 321 8.73 -2.34 -44.86
C ASP A 321 10.20 -2.58 -44.54
N GLU A 322 10.78 -1.77 -43.64
CA GLU A 322 12.18 -1.88 -43.24
C GLU A 322 12.40 -2.99 -42.20
N ASN A 323 11.39 -3.35 -41.42
CA ASN A 323 11.49 -4.26 -40.25
C ASN A 323 10.68 -5.55 -40.42
N SER A 324 10.10 -5.84 -41.59
CA SER A 324 9.18 -6.97 -41.80
C SER A 324 9.77 -8.34 -41.44
N LEU A 325 11.07 -8.57 -41.74
CA LEU A 325 11.76 -9.79 -41.42
C LEU A 325 11.94 -9.98 -39.91
N ILE A 326 12.33 -8.91 -39.20
CA ILE A 326 12.56 -8.93 -37.78
C ILE A 326 11.24 -9.12 -37.03
N LEU A 327 10.20 -8.41 -37.41
CA LEU A 327 8.85 -8.57 -36.86
C LEU A 327 8.34 -10.02 -37.03
N GLY A 328 8.59 -10.63 -38.22
CA GLY A 328 8.28 -12.02 -38.48
C GLY A 328 9.05 -12.99 -37.57
N ASN A 329 10.34 -12.74 -37.36
CA ASN A 329 11.19 -13.53 -36.46
C ASN A 329 10.73 -13.44 -35.01
N ILE A 330 10.39 -12.23 -34.53
CA ILE A 330 9.87 -12.03 -33.19
C ILE A 330 8.54 -12.78 -33.01
N LYS A 331 7.61 -12.65 -33.96
CA LYS A 331 6.30 -13.31 -33.92
C LYS A 331 6.40 -14.82 -33.76
N ASN A 332 7.42 -15.42 -34.34
CA ASN A 332 7.65 -16.88 -34.28
C ASN A 332 8.25 -17.33 -32.93
N LYS A 333 8.88 -16.42 -32.18
CA LYS A 333 9.59 -16.75 -30.93
C LYS A 333 8.77 -16.40 -29.68
N ILE A 334 7.80 -15.51 -29.79
CA ILE A 334 7.08 -14.91 -28.64
C ILE A 334 5.59 -15.26 -28.72
N THR A 335 4.99 -15.63 -27.58
CA THR A 335 3.60 -16.09 -27.51
C THR A 335 2.60 -14.97 -27.82
N CYS A 336 2.84 -13.77 -27.30
CA CYS A 336 2.01 -12.58 -27.51
C CYS A 336 2.88 -11.41 -27.97
N PHE A 337 2.74 -11.05 -29.23
CA PHE A 337 3.49 -9.97 -29.85
C PHE A 337 2.53 -8.94 -30.46
N TYR A 338 2.64 -7.71 -30.07
CA TYR A 338 1.83 -6.58 -30.51
C TYR A 338 2.74 -5.45 -31.02
N TYR A 339 2.49 -4.92 -32.22
CA TYR A 339 3.28 -3.86 -32.87
C TYR A 339 2.44 -2.98 -33.79
#